data_32297f62923ff42e7b2261eca86ce4ae
#
_entry.id   32297f62923ff42e7b2261eca86ce4ae
#
_cell.length_a   1.000
_cell.length_b   1.000
_cell.length_c   1.000
_cell.angle_alpha   90.00
_cell.angle_beta   90.00
_cell.angle_gamma   90.00
#
_symmetry.space_group_name_H-M   'P 1'
#
loop_
_entity.id
_entity.type
_entity.pdbx_description
1 polymer ?
#
loop_
_entity_poly.entity_id
_entity_poly.type
_entity_poly.pdbx_seq_one_letter_code
_entity_poly.pdbx_strand_id
1 'polypeptide(L)'
;MMRKAVLAVGLAATVAMIVAVPAAGKDRDPPRKSPLISAISACRQISDPAQRLACFDKTSGELVAATEKGDVSVVDRADLRQARRSLFGFNMPKLPFFSGDKSADDVSDKLISRVTAVKALAHDRYVVRLQDGAALWETLETYGAFHAPKVGDSVEVNRGPLGSYILRFGKQRGVKGRRVG
;
A
#
# COMPACT_ATOMS: atom_id res chain seq x y z
N MET A 1 27.14 -13.59 -84.35
CA MET A 1 25.88 -12.92 -83.90
C MET A 1 25.53 -13.45 -82.54
N MET A 2 25.88 -12.64 -81.52
CA MET A 2 25.74 -13.01 -80.07
C MET A 2 24.46 -12.43 -79.54
N ARG A 3 23.53 -13.31 -79.07
CA ARG A 3 22.33 -12.90 -78.35
C ARG A 3 22.64 -12.85 -76.84
N LYS A 4 22.57 -11.68 -76.25
CA LYS A 4 22.68 -11.46 -74.79
C LYS A 4 21.35 -11.80 -74.17
N ALA A 5 21.34 -12.78 -73.26
CA ALA A 5 20.23 -13.04 -72.36
C ALA A 5 20.33 -12.16 -71.14
N VAL A 6 19.25 -11.40 -70.85
CA VAL A 6 19.12 -10.56 -69.65
C VAL A 6 18.35 -11.37 -68.62
N LEU A 7 19.00 -11.73 -67.51
CA LEU A 7 18.37 -12.34 -66.34
C LEU A 7 17.73 -11.22 -65.49
N ALA A 8 16.41 -11.25 -65.38
CA ALA A 8 15.68 -10.40 -64.44
C ALA A 8 15.64 -11.11 -63.07
N VAL A 9 16.30 -10.52 -62.10
CA VAL A 9 16.23 -10.93 -60.68
C VAL A 9 15.01 -10.28 -60.05
N GLY A 10 13.99 -11.09 -59.75
CA GLY A 10 12.79 -10.67 -59.04
C GLY A 10 13.07 -10.54 -57.51
N LEU A 11 12.95 -9.36 -56.99
CA LEU A 11 13.05 -9.07 -55.56
C LEU A 11 11.72 -9.34 -54.90
N ALA A 12 11.56 -10.49 -54.21
CA ALA A 12 10.40 -10.80 -53.41
C ALA A 12 10.45 -10.05 -52.07
N ALA A 13 9.63 -9.01 -51.94
CA ALA A 13 9.47 -8.30 -50.68
C ALA A 13 8.53 -9.07 -49.76
N THR A 14 9.07 -9.74 -48.74
CA THR A 14 8.29 -10.34 -47.64
C THR A 14 7.83 -9.27 -46.66
N VAL A 15 6.55 -8.92 -46.71
CA VAL A 15 5.90 -8.07 -45.73
C VAL A 15 5.67 -8.88 -44.45
N ALA A 16 6.47 -8.63 -43.42
CA ALA A 16 6.25 -9.21 -42.10
C ALA A 16 5.07 -8.49 -41.42
N MET A 17 3.93 -9.14 -41.33
CA MET A 17 2.79 -8.67 -40.54
C MET A 17 3.13 -8.79 -39.06
N ILE A 18 3.42 -7.65 -38.40
CA ILE A 18 3.55 -7.57 -36.95
C ILE A 18 2.14 -7.64 -36.37
N VAL A 19 1.74 -8.81 -35.85
CA VAL A 19 0.51 -8.97 -35.06
C VAL A 19 0.77 -8.33 -33.71
N ALA A 20 0.23 -7.13 -33.49
CA ALA A 20 0.20 -6.49 -32.18
C ALA A 20 -0.74 -7.28 -31.27
N VAL A 21 -0.18 -8.08 -30.37
CA VAL A 21 -0.93 -8.72 -29.29
C VAL A 21 -1.34 -7.61 -28.30
N PRO A 22 -2.64 -7.34 -28.09
CA PRO A 22 -3.07 -6.42 -27.06
C PRO A 22 -2.61 -6.99 -25.72
N ALA A 23 -1.75 -6.26 -24.99
CA ALA A 23 -1.45 -6.56 -23.60
C ALA A 23 -2.77 -6.40 -22.82
N ALA A 24 -3.40 -7.51 -22.48
CA ALA A 24 -4.55 -7.54 -21.58
C ALA A 24 -4.08 -6.99 -20.23
N GLY A 25 -4.29 -5.70 -20.04
CA GLY A 25 -4.18 -5.07 -18.73
C GLY A 25 -5.08 -5.86 -17.79
N LYS A 26 -4.53 -6.40 -16.71
CA LYS A 26 -5.31 -7.02 -15.65
C LYS A 26 -6.18 -5.91 -15.07
N ASP A 27 -7.41 -5.79 -15.57
CA ASP A 27 -8.43 -4.94 -14.98
C ASP A 27 -8.58 -5.41 -13.54
N ARG A 28 -8.18 -4.51 -12.62
CA ARG A 28 -8.43 -4.74 -11.20
C ARG A 28 -9.93 -4.61 -11.01
N ASP A 29 -10.61 -5.73 -10.81
CA ASP A 29 -12.01 -5.74 -10.41
C ASP A 29 -12.21 -4.72 -9.29
N PRO A 30 -13.19 -3.81 -9.41
CA PRO A 30 -13.52 -2.89 -8.32
C PRO A 30 -13.84 -3.71 -7.06
N PRO A 31 -13.55 -3.21 -5.86
CA PRO A 31 -13.81 -3.93 -4.62
C PRO A 31 -15.27 -4.35 -4.59
N ARG A 32 -15.54 -5.66 -4.54
CA ARG A 32 -16.88 -6.23 -4.54
C ARG A 32 -17.58 -5.76 -3.27
N LYS A 33 -18.70 -5.07 -3.43
CA LYS A 33 -19.56 -4.74 -2.29
C LYS A 33 -20.05 -6.05 -1.67
N SER A 34 -19.99 -6.16 -0.35
CA SER A 34 -20.55 -7.31 0.36
C SER A 34 -22.01 -7.52 -0.03
N PRO A 35 -22.44 -8.74 -0.38
CA PRO A 35 -23.85 -9.06 -0.66
C PRO A 35 -24.79 -8.61 0.47
N LEU A 36 -24.37 -8.76 1.73
CA LEU A 36 -25.13 -8.32 2.92
C LEU A 36 -25.32 -6.81 2.95
N ILE A 37 -24.29 -6.03 2.65
CA ILE A 37 -24.41 -4.57 2.56
C ILE A 37 -25.33 -4.16 1.39
N SER A 38 -25.29 -4.89 0.28
CA SER A 38 -26.18 -4.64 -0.85
C SER A 38 -27.63 -4.96 -0.51
N ALA A 39 -27.90 -6.03 0.24
CA ALA A 39 -29.23 -6.40 0.74
C ALA A 39 -29.79 -5.31 1.66
N ILE A 40 -29.02 -4.84 2.65
CA ILE A 40 -29.42 -3.73 3.52
C ILE A 40 -29.74 -2.47 2.70
N SER A 41 -28.94 -2.18 1.68
CA SER A 41 -29.16 -1.02 0.81
C SER A 41 -30.45 -1.15 0.01
N ALA A 42 -30.83 -2.35 -0.41
CA ALA A 42 -32.08 -2.62 -1.14
C ALA A 42 -33.33 -2.36 -0.27
N CYS A 43 -33.28 -2.61 1.05
CA CYS A 43 -34.39 -2.32 1.98
C CYS A 43 -34.82 -0.84 1.92
N ARG A 44 -33.91 0.10 1.61
CA ARG A 44 -34.20 1.53 1.51
C ARG A 44 -35.15 1.87 0.35
N GLN A 45 -35.29 0.99 -0.64
CA GLN A 45 -36.16 1.19 -1.81
C GLN A 45 -37.62 0.77 -1.53
N ILE A 46 -37.90 0.12 -0.40
CA ILE A 46 -39.25 -0.33 -0.04
C ILE A 46 -40.04 0.88 0.48
N SER A 47 -41.16 1.19 -0.20
CA SER A 47 -42.00 2.34 0.13
C SER A 47 -42.83 2.13 1.38
N ASP A 48 -43.35 0.90 1.60
CA ASP A 48 -44.13 0.55 2.78
C ASP A 48 -43.27 0.50 4.04
N PRO A 49 -43.58 1.29 5.09
CA PRO A 49 -42.77 1.37 6.29
C PRO A 49 -42.63 0.05 7.06
N ALA A 50 -43.72 -0.76 7.15
CA ALA A 50 -43.72 -2.00 7.89
C ALA A 50 -42.84 -3.06 7.18
N GLN A 51 -43.00 -3.18 5.87
CA GLN A 51 -42.16 -4.08 5.07
C GLN A 51 -40.70 -3.64 5.05
N ARG A 52 -40.44 -2.33 5.02
CA ARG A 52 -39.08 -1.78 5.09
C ARG A 52 -38.43 -2.12 6.42
N LEU A 53 -39.15 -1.98 7.54
CA LEU A 53 -38.65 -2.34 8.86
C LEU A 53 -38.32 -3.83 8.93
N ALA A 54 -39.26 -4.71 8.53
CA ALA A 54 -39.02 -6.14 8.49
C ALA A 54 -37.80 -6.53 7.61
N CYS A 55 -37.61 -5.84 6.51
CA CYS A 55 -36.42 -6.03 5.64
C CYS A 55 -35.13 -5.67 6.37
N PHE A 56 -35.08 -4.53 7.06
CA PHE A 56 -33.91 -4.12 7.83
C PHE A 56 -33.62 -5.08 8.99
N ASP A 57 -34.65 -5.49 9.75
CA ASP A 57 -34.49 -6.42 10.87
C ASP A 57 -33.87 -7.74 10.38
N LYS A 58 -34.39 -8.29 9.29
CA LYS A 58 -33.84 -9.51 8.69
C LYS A 58 -32.41 -9.35 8.23
N THR A 59 -32.13 -8.34 7.40
CA THR A 59 -30.79 -8.19 6.80
C THR A 59 -29.73 -7.73 7.78
N SER A 60 -30.09 -6.95 8.81
CA SER A 60 -29.17 -6.61 9.90
C SER A 60 -28.86 -7.82 10.77
N GLY A 61 -29.85 -8.65 11.08
CA GLY A 61 -29.63 -9.92 11.77
C GLY A 61 -28.70 -10.88 11.01
N GLU A 62 -28.86 -10.99 9.70
CA GLU A 62 -27.95 -11.77 8.85
C GLU A 62 -26.51 -11.23 8.89
N LEU A 63 -26.32 -9.89 8.89
CA LEU A 63 -24.99 -9.28 8.99
C LEU A 63 -24.37 -9.55 10.36
N VAL A 64 -25.13 -9.42 11.45
CA VAL A 64 -24.65 -9.73 12.81
C VAL A 64 -24.25 -11.19 12.91
N ALA A 65 -25.07 -12.11 12.46
CA ALA A 65 -24.79 -13.54 12.47
C ALA A 65 -23.54 -13.90 11.63
N ALA A 66 -23.33 -13.23 10.48
CA ALA A 66 -22.14 -13.43 9.66
C ALA A 66 -20.86 -12.89 10.32
N THR A 67 -20.96 -11.78 11.08
CA THR A 67 -19.83 -11.26 11.87
C THR A 67 -19.48 -12.16 13.05
N GLU A 68 -20.46 -12.69 13.75
CA GLU A 68 -20.25 -13.64 14.85
C GLU A 68 -19.61 -14.95 14.40
N LYS A 69 -19.97 -15.43 13.19
CA LYS A 69 -19.36 -16.62 12.58
C LYS A 69 -17.97 -16.36 11.99
N GLY A 70 -17.55 -15.11 11.87
CA GLY A 70 -16.28 -14.72 11.23
C GLY A 70 -16.31 -14.74 9.69
N ASP A 71 -17.47 -14.96 9.06
CA ASP A 71 -17.63 -14.92 7.61
C ASP A 71 -17.45 -13.51 7.04
N VAL A 72 -17.75 -12.49 7.86
CA VAL A 72 -17.58 -11.07 7.56
C VAL A 72 -16.87 -10.39 8.71
N SER A 73 -15.89 -9.55 8.39
CA SER A 73 -15.24 -8.67 9.36
C SER A 73 -15.54 -7.22 9.03
N VAL A 74 -16.04 -6.47 9.99
CA VAL A 74 -16.23 -5.02 9.89
C VAL A 74 -15.03 -4.35 10.53
N VAL A 75 -14.26 -3.61 9.75
CA VAL A 75 -13.04 -2.94 10.19
C VAL A 75 -13.17 -1.44 9.96
N ASP A 76 -12.91 -0.66 11.00
CA ASP A 76 -12.89 0.79 10.89
C ASP A 76 -11.65 1.28 10.12
N ARG A 77 -11.83 2.34 9.33
CA ARG A 77 -10.71 2.97 8.62
C ARG A 77 -9.62 3.50 9.57
N ALA A 78 -10.01 3.89 10.79
CA ALA A 78 -9.07 4.33 11.82
C ALA A 78 -8.14 3.19 12.23
N ASP A 79 -8.71 2.03 12.52
CA ASP A 79 -7.96 0.83 12.90
C ASP A 79 -7.06 0.34 11.77
N LEU A 80 -7.57 0.40 10.53
CA LEU A 80 -6.80 0.05 9.36
C LEU A 80 -5.59 0.98 9.16
N ARG A 81 -5.77 2.31 9.36
CA ARG A 81 -4.66 3.28 9.31
C ARG A 81 -3.65 3.04 10.42
N GLN A 82 -4.11 2.76 11.63
CA GLN A 82 -3.24 2.44 12.76
C GLN A 82 -2.44 1.16 12.50
N ALA A 83 -3.10 0.10 12.01
CA ALA A 83 -2.43 -1.14 11.63
C ALA A 83 -1.36 -0.91 10.54
N ARG A 84 -1.65 -0.09 9.52
CA ARG A 84 -0.67 0.28 8.49
C ARG A 84 0.52 1.04 9.06
N ARG A 85 0.30 1.97 9.98
CA ARG A 85 1.39 2.70 10.64
C ARG A 85 2.26 1.76 11.47
N SER A 86 1.66 0.85 12.23
CA SER A 86 2.40 -0.12 13.05
C SER A 86 3.21 -1.10 12.21
N LEU A 87 2.78 -1.39 10.98
CA LEU A 87 3.45 -2.28 10.04
C LEU A 87 4.39 -1.55 9.06
N PHE A 88 4.46 -0.22 9.13
CA PHE A 88 5.32 0.57 8.25
C PHE A 88 6.80 0.18 8.44
N GLY A 89 7.47 -0.08 7.34
CA GLY A 89 8.89 -0.49 7.34
C GLY A 89 9.12 -1.99 7.36
N PHE A 90 8.10 -2.81 7.56
CA PHE A 90 8.20 -4.24 7.30
C PHE A 90 8.04 -4.54 5.80
N ASN A 91 8.78 -5.53 5.34
CA ASN A 91 8.68 -6.00 3.95
C ASN A 91 7.50 -6.99 3.86
N MET A 92 6.28 -6.46 3.71
CA MET A 92 5.07 -7.26 3.64
C MET A 92 4.63 -7.46 2.18
N PRO A 93 4.08 -8.65 1.83
CA PRO A 93 3.43 -8.82 0.56
C PRO A 93 2.24 -7.86 0.43
N LYS A 94 1.95 -7.41 -0.78
CA LYS A 94 0.79 -6.52 -1.06
C LYS A 94 -0.49 -7.31 -0.79
N LEU A 95 -1.18 -6.99 0.30
CA LEU A 95 -2.45 -7.62 0.64
C LEU A 95 -3.59 -6.89 -0.08
N PRO A 96 -4.52 -7.61 -0.75
CA PRO A 96 -5.56 -7.01 -1.60
C PRO A 96 -6.48 -6.02 -0.86
N PHE A 97 -6.79 -6.27 0.42
CA PHE A 97 -7.66 -5.41 1.22
C PHE A 97 -6.98 -4.10 1.68
N PHE A 98 -5.66 -3.97 1.53
CA PHE A 98 -4.95 -2.72 1.76
C PHE A 98 -4.84 -1.85 0.48
N SER A 99 -5.23 -2.35 -0.68
CA SER A 99 -4.98 -1.72 -1.98
C SER A 99 -6.11 -0.81 -2.48
N GLY A 100 -7.24 -0.73 -1.77
CA GLY A 100 -8.46 -0.10 -2.28
C GLY A 100 -8.65 1.39 -1.99
N ASP A 101 -7.76 2.01 -1.24
CA ASP A 101 -7.94 3.40 -0.81
C ASP A 101 -6.78 4.28 -1.30
N LYS A 102 -7.09 5.22 -2.22
CA LYS A 102 -6.10 6.18 -2.74
C LYS A 102 -5.52 7.08 -1.63
N SER A 103 -6.26 7.28 -0.53
CA SER A 103 -5.76 7.96 0.67
C SER A 103 -4.78 7.11 1.48
N ALA A 104 -4.65 5.83 1.13
CA ALA A 104 -3.73 4.89 1.75
C ALA A 104 -2.31 4.96 1.17
N ASP A 105 -2.14 5.52 -0.02
CA ASP A 105 -0.83 5.66 -0.67
C ASP A 105 0.05 6.66 0.09
N ASP A 106 -0.55 7.66 0.75
CA ASP A 106 0.18 8.66 1.52
C ASP A 106 0.85 8.08 2.80
N VAL A 107 0.28 7.02 3.38
CA VAL A 107 0.88 6.30 4.53
C VAL A 107 1.83 5.18 4.08
N SER A 108 1.79 4.79 2.79
CA SER A 108 2.64 3.71 2.29
C SER A 108 4.10 4.13 2.08
N ASP A 109 4.35 5.42 1.85
CA ASP A 109 5.68 5.92 1.51
C ASP A 109 6.31 6.78 2.61
N LYS A 110 5.50 7.27 3.55
CA LYS A 110 5.94 8.20 4.59
C LYS A 110 5.28 7.92 5.94
N LEU A 111 6.09 7.89 7.01
CA LEU A 111 5.64 7.86 8.40
C LEU A 111 6.15 9.11 9.12
N ILE A 112 5.24 9.88 9.72
CA ILE A 112 5.60 10.99 10.64
C ILE A 112 5.27 10.53 12.05
N SER A 113 6.24 10.58 12.96
CA SER A 113 6.11 10.11 14.32
C SER A 113 6.99 10.95 15.29
N ARG A 114 7.03 10.54 16.56
CA ARG A 114 7.91 11.12 17.58
C ARG A 114 8.81 10.05 18.17
N VAL A 115 10.02 10.45 18.52
CA VAL A 115 10.98 9.60 19.23
C VAL A 115 10.56 9.48 20.70
N THR A 116 10.38 8.25 21.19
CA THR A 116 10.03 7.94 22.58
C THR A 116 11.19 7.36 23.37
N ALA A 117 12.17 6.77 22.70
CA ALA A 117 13.42 6.33 23.33
C ALA A 117 14.57 6.37 22.32
N VAL A 118 15.78 6.56 22.82
CA VAL A 118 17.02 6.58 22.02
C VAL A 118 18.06 5.71 22.71
N LYS A 119 18.73 4.86 21.94
CA LYS A 119 19.89 4.08 22.37
C LYS A 119 21.03 4.35 21.39
N ALA A 120 22.14 4.86 21.91
CA ALA A 120 23.35 5.04 21.12
C ALA A 120 24.01 3.67 20.85
N LEU A 121 24.55 3.50 19.67
CA LEU A 121 25.36 2.38 19.25
C LEU A 121 26.77 2.87 18.90
N ALA A 122 27.67 1.93 18.60
CA ALA A 122 29.01 2.27 18.09
C ALA A 122 28.91 3.02 16.73
N HIS A 123 29.93 3.84 16.44
CA HIS A 123 30.09 4.57 15.18
C HIS A 123 28.94 5.56 14.91
N ASP A 124 28.54 6.33 15.92
CA ASP A 124 27.49 7.37 15.84
C ASP A 124 26.16 6.88 15.25
N ARG A 125 25.85 5.60 15.40
CA ARG A 125 24.56 5.03 15.06
C ARG A 125 23.62 5.06 16.26
N TYR A 126 22.34 5.05 15.98
CA TYR A 126 21.30 5.15 17.01
C TYR A 126 20.18 4.16 16.71
N VAL A 127 19.62 3.55 17.76
CA VAL A 127 18.32 2.91 17.71
C VAL A 127 17.33 3.84 18.38
N VAL A 128 16.29 4.19 17.66
CA VAL A 128 15.20 5.03 18.16
C VAL A 128 13.90 4.24 18.20
N ARG A 129 13.12 4.44 19.25
CA ARG A 129 11.76 3.94 19.35
C ARG A 129 10.81 5.05 18.94
N LEU A 130 9.84 4.72 18.10
CA LEU A 130 8.82 5.65 17.65
C LEU A 130 7.51 5.45 18.43
N GLN A 131 6.72 6.50 18.55
CA GLN A 131 5.41 6.49 19.20
C GLN A 131 4.43 5.60 18.45
N ASP A 132 4.43 5.65 17.10
CA ASP A 132 3.55 4.86 16.27
C ASP A 132 3.99 3.40 16.23
N GLY A 133 3.18 2.52 16.85
CA GLY A 133 3.41 1.07 16.87
C GLY A 133 4.64 0.62 17.66
N ALA A 134 5.23 1.49 18.48
CA ALA A 134 6.47 1.23 19.21
C ALA A 134 7.63 0.70 18.32
N ALA A 135 7.61 1.03 17.03
CA ALA A 135 8.59 0.60 16.05
C ALA A 135 10.00 1.03 16.41
N LEU A 136 10.94 0.10 16.31
CA LEU A 136 12.36 0.35 16.50
C LEU A 136 13.04 0.56 15.15
N TRP A 137 13.78 1.66 15.05
CA TRP A 137 14.51 2.03 13.84
C TRP A 137 15.98 2.28 14.16
N GLU A 138 16.86 1.73 13.36
CA GLU A 138 18.30 1.91 13.46
C GLU A 138 18.78 2.86 12.35
N THR A 139 19.60 3.86 12.67
CA THR A 139 20.37 4.63 11.68
C THR A 139 21.54 3.77 11.21
N LEU A 140 21.75 3.66 9.90
CA LEU A 140 22.82 2.84 9.32
C LEU A 140 24.12 3.62 9.16
N GLU A 141 24.01 4.89 8.81
CA GLU A 141 25.13 5.80 8.63
C GLU A 141 24.71 7.21 9.07
N THR A 142 25.66 7.98 9.56
CA THR A 142 25.48 9.39 9.89
C THR A 142 26.54 10.22 9.15
N TYR A 143 26.42 11.53 9.21
CA TYR A 143 27.38 12.47 8.62
C TYR A 143 27.93 13.39 9.71
N GLY A 144 29.09 14.02 9.51
CA GLY A 144 29.81 14.74 10.54
C GLY A 144 29.06 15.85 11.29
N ALA A 145 28.03 16.45 10.68
CA ALA A 145 27.16 17.45 11.31
C ALA A 145 25.81 16.86 11.81
N PHE A 146 25.71 15.52 11.92
CA PHE A 146 24.51 14.88 12.42
C PHE A 146 24.43 15.01 13.95
N HIS A 147 23.33 15.54 14.44
CA HIS A 147 23.08 15.62 15.87
C HIS A 147 22.30 14.39 16.31
N ALA A 148 22.72 13.79 17.43
CA ALA A 148 22.05 12.66 18.03
C ALA A 148 20.55 12.94 18.22
N PRO A 149 19.66 12.02 17.80
CA PRO A 149 18.22 12.18 18.04
C PRO A 149 17.93 12.20 19.56
N LYS A 150 16.91 12.96 19.96
CA LYS A 150 16.47 13.07 21.35
C LYS A 150 15.03 12.60 21.51
N VAL A 151 14.68 12.17 22.70
CA VAL A 151 13.28 11.89 23.06
C VAL A 151 12.46 13.17 22.86
N GLY A 152 11.31 13.05 22.20
CA GLY A 152 10.44 14.14 21.82
C GLY A 152 10.68 14.70 20.43
N ASP A 153 11.81 14.40 19.79
CA ASP A 153 12.07 14.85 18.41
C ASP A 153 11.01 14.31 17.45
N SER A 154 10.59 15.17 16.52
CA SER A 154 9.81 14.71 15.38
C SER A 154 10.71 13.94 14.43
N VAL A 155 10.23 12.81 13.91
CA VAL A 155 10.92 12.04 12.92
C VAL A 155 10.00 11.77 11.72
N GLU A 156 10.56 11.94 10.55
CA GLU A 156 9.95 11.59 9.28
C GLU A 156 10.72 10.42 8.69
N VAL A 157 10.03 9.31 8.48
CA VAL A 157 10.59 8.11 7.85
C VAL A 157 9.99 7.98 6.45
N ASN A 158 10.81 8.15 5.43
CA ASN A 158 10.40 8.02 4.04
C ASN A 158 10.94 6.72 3.45
N ARG A 159 10.14 6.07 2.61
CA ARG A 159 10.61 4.96 1.81
C ARG A 159 11.52 5.49 0.71
N GLY A 160 12.74 4.98 0.65
CA GLY A 160 13.70 5.26 -0.40
C GLY A 160 13.69 4.20 -1.50
N PRO A 161 14.55 4.37 -2.52
CA PRO A 161 14.72 3.38 -3.57
C PRO A 161 15.18 2.03 -3.01
N LEU A 162 14.84 0.95 -3.72
CA LEU A 162 15.32 -0.42 -3.42
C LEU A 162 14.97 -0.91 -2.01
N GLY A 163 13.85 -0.40 -1.43
CA GLY A 163 13.41 -0.83 -0.10
C GLY A 163 14.21 -0.21 1.06
N SER A 164 15.06 0.77 0.80
CA SER A 164 15.73 1.56 1.84
C SER A 164 14.75 2.51 2.53
N TYR A 165 15.16 3.06 3.67
CA TYR A 165 14.42 4.09 4.38
C TYR A 165 15.33 5.26 4.72
N ILE A 166 14.78 6.48 4.70
CA ILE A 166 15.46 7.71 5.10
C ILE A 166 14.75 8.26 6.34
N LEU A 167 15.49 8.37 7.43
CA LEU A 167 15.05 8.96 8.68
C LEU A 167 15.51 10.41 8.76
N ARG A 168 14.57 11.34 8.94
CA ARG A 168 14.86 12.76 9.14
C ARG A 168 14.37 13.19 10.51
N PHE A 169 15.28 13.59 11.39
CA PHE A 169 14.99 14.08 12.73
C PHE A 169 14.90 15.60 12.73
N GLY A 170 13.73 16.15 13.03
CA GLY A 170 13.48 17.59 13.00
C GLY A 170 13.81 18.22 11.63
N LYS A 171 14.69 19.22 11.63
CA LYS A 171 15.12 19.93 10.41
C LYS A 171 16.42 19.40 9.82
N GLN A 172 17.01 18.35 10.38
CA GLN A 172 18.28 17.81 9.92
C GLN A 172 18.16 17.13 8.56
N ARG A 173 19.29 16.96 7.87
CA ARG A 173 19.38 16.11 6.69
C ARG A 173 19.02 14.67 7.06
N GLY A 174 18.30 13.98 6.20
CA GLY A 174 17.93 12.58 6.40
C GLY A 174 19.15 11.65 6.36
N VAL A 175 19.12 10.62 7.19
CA VAL A 175 20.10 9.53 7.25
C VAL A 175 19.43 8.23 6.85
N LYS A 176 20.20 7.30 6.26
CA LYS A 176 19.68 5.96 5.97
C LYS A 176 19.39 5.22 7.25
N GLY A 177 18.33 4.44 7.22
CA GLY A 177 17.95 3.60 8.35
C GLY A 177 17.19 2.36 7.92
N ARG A 178 16.97 1.50 8.91
CA ARG A 178 16.16 0.28 8.76
C ARG A 178 15.30 0.07 9.99
N ARG A 179 14.18 -0.61 9.80
CA ARG A 179 13.39 -1.09 10.91
C ARG A 179 14.05 -2.34 11.52
N VAL A 180 14.08 -2.42 12.86
CA VAL A 180 14.72 -3.53 13.61
C VAL A 180 13.77 -4.16 14.63
N GLY A 181 12.55 -3.63 14.78
CA GLY A 181 11.52 -4.20 15.68
C GLY A 181 10.18 -3.48 15.55
#